data_e43ed699e266c3449a9cca7b8e4147fb
#
_entry.id   e43ed699e266c3449a9cca7b8e4147fb
#
_cell.length_a   1.000
_cell.length_b   1.000
_cell.length_c   1.000
_cell.angle_alpha   90.00
_cell.angle_beta   90.00
_cell.angle_gamma   90.00
#
_symmetry.space_group_name_H-M   'P 1'
#
loop_
_entity.id
_entity.type
_entity.pdbx_description
1 polymer ?
#
loop_
_entity_poly.entity_id
_entity_poly.type
_entity_poly.pdbx_seq_one_letter_code
_entity_poly.pdbx_strand_id
1 'polypeptide(L)' 'MEAEKAKVEKEIKKLEGEIKRGEGMLSNPNFTSKAPAAKVEAEKAKLEDYRSKYAAAKEKLAKMN' A
#
# COMPACT_ATOMS: atom_id res chain seq x y z
N MET A 1 16.77 -15.79 8.42
CA MET A 1 17.93 -14.88 8.44
C MET A 1 17.50 -13.47 8.77
N GLU A 2 18.23 -12.82 9.64
CA GLU A 2 17.90 -11.48 10.11
C GLU A 2 17.87 -10.44 9.00
N ALA A 3 18.78 -10.54 8.05
CA ALA A 3 18.82 -9.59 6.93
C ALA A 3 17.57 -9.66 6.08
N GLU A 4 17.05 -10.84 5.84
CA GLU A 4 15.81 -11.02 5.08
C GLU A 4 14.61 -10.49 5.82
N LYS A 5 14.56 -10.77 7.11
CA LYS A 5 13.48 -10.28 7.98
C LYS A 5 13.45 -8.76 7.98
N ALA A 6 14.61 -8.13 8.12
CA ALA A 6 14.70 -6.67 8.11
C ALA A 6 14.23 -6.08 6.78
N LYS A 7 14.55 -6.76 5.68
CA LYS A 7 14.11 -6.36 4.35
C LYS A 7 12.59 -6.38 4.24
N VAL A 8 11.99 -7.48 4.68
CA VAL A 8 10.54 -7.63 4.65
C VAL A 8 9.86 -6.59 5.55
N GLU A 9 10.42 -6.35 6.72
CA GLU A 9 9.89 -5.33 7.63
C GLU A 9 9.93 -3.92 7.01
N LYS A 10 11.01 -3.59 6.32
CA LYS A 10 11.13 -2.33 5.61
C LYS A 10 10.10 -2.20 4.50
N GLU A 11 9.90 -3.27 3.77
CA GLU A 11 8.92 -3.34 2.69
C GLU A 11 7.51 -3.14 3.25
N ILE A 12 7.20 -3.78 4.36
CA ILE A 12 5.91 -3.64 5.02
C ILE A 12 5.66 -2.19 5.42
N LYS A 13 6.65 -1.54 6.02
CA LYS A 13 6.54 -0.14 6.42
C LYS A 13 6.32 0.77 5.22
N LYS A 14 7.03 0.53 4.15
CA LYS A 14 6.91 1.29 2.92
C LYS A 14 5.51 1.14 2.34
N LEU A 15 5.04 -0.09 2.23
CA LEU A 15 3.70 -0.38 1.71
C LEU A 15 2.62 0.23 2.59
N GLU A 16 2.80 0.16 3.90
CA GLU A 16 1.88 0.77 4.85
C GLU A 16 1.75 2.27 4.62
N GLY A 17 2.87 2.95 4.41
CA GLY A 17 2.89 4.37 4.11
C GLY A 17 2.18 4.70 2.80
N GLU A 18 2.42 3.88 1.79
CA GLU A 18 1.78 4.05 0.48
C GLU A 18 0.28 3.83 0.56
N ILE A 19 -0.14 2.82 1.34
CA ILE A 19 -1.57 2.53 1.53
C ILE A 19 -2.25 3.70 2.24
N LYS A 20 -1.65 4.20 3.31
CA LYS A 20 -2.20 5.33 4.05
C LYS A 20 -2.33 6.57 3.18
N ARG A 21 -1.31 6.84 2.37
CA ARG A 21 -1.31 7.98 1.47
C ARG A 21 -2.40 7.83 0.42
N GLY A 22 -2.52 6.66 -0.18
CA GLY A 22 -3.54 6.37 -1.17
C GLY A 22 -4.95 6.50 -0.61
N GLU A 23 -5.16 5.96 0.59
CA GLU A 23 -6.45 6.05 1.27
C GLU A 23 -6.82 7.50 1.59
N GLY A 24 -5.82 8.26 2.07
CA GLY A 24 -6.03 9.68 2.37
C GLY A 24 -6.39 10.47 1.12
N MET A 25 -5.71 10.17 0.03
CA MET A 25 -5.98 10.84 -1.24
C MET A 25 -7.37 10.52 -1.77
N LEU A 26 -7.75 9.25 -1.74
CA LEU A 26 -9.06 8.81 -2.22
C LEU A 26 -10.20 9.25 -1.30
N SER A 27 -9.90 9.50 -0.03
CA SER A 27 -10.89 10.01 0.93
C SER A 27 -11.05 11.52 0.84
N ASN A 28 -10.11 12.20 0.20
CA ASN A 28 -10.13 13.64 0.07
C ASN A 28 -11.12 14.07 -1.00
N PRO A 29 -12.23 14.78 -0.63
CA PRO A 29 -13.20 15.20 -1.63
C PRO A 29 -12.65 16.17 -2.65
N ASN A 30 -11.62 16.94 -2.31
CA ASN A 30 -10.97 17.84 -3.26
C ASN A 30 -10.30 17.07 -4.37
N PHE A 31 -9.66 15.94 -4.05
CA PHE A 31 -9.02 15.10 -5.05
C PHE A 31 -10.07 14.37 -5.89
N THR A 32 -11.06 13.74 -5.25
CA THR A 32 -12.04 12.92 -5.96
C THR A 32 -12.97 13.75 -6.84
N SER A 33 -13.23 15.00 -6.49
CA SER A 33 -14.09 15.85 -7.28
C SER A 33 -13.34 16.61 -8.40
N LYS A 34 -12.06 16.87 -8.20
CA LYS A 34 -11.26 17.63 -9.19
C LYS A 34 -10.50 16.74 -10.16
N ALA A 35 -10.11 15.55 -9.71
CA ALA A 35 -9.36 14.64 -10.56
C ALA A 35 -10.27 13.93 -11.57
N PRO A 36 -9.77 13.65 -12.78
CA PRO A 36 -10.54 12.87 -13.75
C PRO A 36 -10.86 11.47 -13.20
N ALA A 37 -11.99 10.93 -13.60
CA ALA A 37 -12.42 9.60 -13.17
C ALA A 37 -11.35 8.54 -13.47
N ALA A 38 -10.70 8.64 -14.61
CA ALA A 38 -9.63 7.71 -14.99
C ALA A 38 -8.47 7.73 -13.99
N LYS A 39 -8.14 8.91 -13.47
CA LYS A 39 -7.06 9.05 -12.50
C LYS A 39 -7.45 8.47 -11.14
N VAL A 40 -8.68 8.71 -10.73
CA VAL A 40 -9.21 8.14 -9.48
C VAL A 40 -9.21 6.62 -9.54
N GLU A 41 -9.63 6.07 -10.67
CA GLU A 41 -9.63 4.62 -10.88
C GLU A 41 -8.22 4.05 -10.85
N ALA A 42 -7.25 4.75 -11.46
CA ALA A 42 -5.86 4.32 -11.46
C ALA A 42 -5.29 4.30 -10.05
N GLU A 43 -5.63 5.29 -9.24
CA GLU A 43 -5.17 5.35 -7.84
C GLU A 43 -5.79 4.24 -7.00
N LYS A 44 -7.06 3.92 -7.26
CA LYS A 44 -7.73 2.80 -6.59
C LYS A 44 -7.05 1.48 -6.93
N ALA A 45 -6.71 1.28 -8.19
CA ALA A 45 -6.03 0.06 -8.63
C ALA A 45 -4.66 -0.07 -7.97
N LYS A 46 -3.92 1.03 -7.88
CA LYS A 46 -2.63 1.06 -7.20
C LYS A 46 -2.77 0.70 -5.73
N LEU A 47 -3.78 1.27 -5.08
CA LEU A 47 -4.02 1.02 -3.66
C LEU A 47 -4.31 -0.45 -3.40
N GLU A 48 -5.12 -1.06 -4.24
CA GLU A 48 -5.42 -2.49 -4.13
C GLU A 48 -4.17 -3.34 -4.32
N ASP A 49 -3.31 -2.96 -5.26
CA ASP A 49 -2.06 -3.65 -5.50
C ASP A 49 -1.14 -3.56 -4.28
N TYR A 50 -1.04 -2.38 -3.68
CA TYR A 50 -0.26 -2.19 -2.46
C TYR A 50 -0.81 -3.01 -1.30
N ARG A 51 -2.12 -3.06 -1.15
CA ARG A 51 -2.75 -3.86 -0.10
C ARG A 51 -2.45 -5.34 -0.27
N SER A 52 -2.50 -5.82 -1.50
CA SER A 52 -2.19 -7.20 -1.83
C SER A 52 -0.74 -7.54 -1.47
N LYS A 53 0.17 -6.67 -1.86
CA LYS A 53 1.60 -6.82 -1.54
C LYS A 53 1.85 -6.75 -0.04
N TYR A 54 1.15 -5.86 0.64
CA TYR A 54 1.25 -5.68 2.08
C TYR A 54 0.84 -6.96 2.81
N ALA A 55 -0.30 -7.52 2.43
CA ALA A 55 -0.79 -8.76 3.02
C ALA A 55 0.18 -9.92 2.79
N ALA A 56 0.71 -10.03 1.57
CA ALA A 56 1.68 -11.06 1.23
C ALA A 56 2.97 -10.90 2.02
N ALA A 57 3.44 -9.68 2.18
CA ALA A 57 4.65 -9.39 2.95
C ALA A 57 4.47 -9.72 4.43
N LYS A 58 3.32 -9.39 4.99
CA LYS A 58 3.01 -9.70 6.38
C LYS A 58 2.95 -11.21 6.62
N GLU A 59 2.35 -11.92 5.69
CA GLU A 59 2.27 -13.37 5.75
C GLU A 59 3.66 -14.00 5.69
N LYS A 60 4.50 -13.49 4.80
CA LYS A 60 5.89 -13.93 4.68
C LYS A 60 6.66 -13.70 5.97
N LEU A 61 6.48 -12.53 6.58
CA LEU A 61 7.14 -12.21 7.84
C LEU A 61 6.67 -13.15 8.97
N ALA A 62 5.39 -13.46 9.01
CA ALA A 62 4.84 -14.37 10.01
C ALA A 62 5.46 -15.77 9.89
N LYS A 63 5.73 -16.20 8.65
CA LYS A 63 6.37 -17.51 8.43
C LYS A 63 7.85 -17.50 8.80
N MET A 64 8.47 -16.34 8.82
CA MET A 64 9.87 -16.18 9.22
C MET A 64 10.07 -16.24 10.72
N ASN A 65 9.03 -15.95 11.47
CA ASN A 65 9.05 -16.03 12.93
C ASN A 65 8.79 -17.47 13.36
#